data_8e534b9efd23a16cde594329860d943f
#
_entry.id   8e534b9efd23a16cde594329860d943f
#
_cell.length_a   1.000
_cell.length_b   1.000
_cell.length_c   1.000
_cell.angle_alpha   90.00
_cell.angle_beta   90.00
_cell.angle_gamma   90.00
#
_symmetry.space_group_name_H-M   'P 1'
#
loop_
_entity.id
_entity.type
_entity.pdbx_description
1 polymer ?
#
loop_
_entity_poly.entity_id
_entity_poly.type
_entity_poly.pdbx_seq_one_letter_code
_entity_poly.pdbx_strand_id
1 'polypeptide(L)'
;VKTNYKRKVLPVIRYLEKNYNQPLNLSDVAALAHLSPYHFHRIFKAVTNETVADYIRRLKLTNAAQMLFHNDYSVTYVALEYGFSSSQSLAKAFKSYFGLTPTEIKNCQTFNELSLLLRNSKIGHTLSKEGHAAEGERSYSFTCHQQWSEVMKTEVINERLLAYTRVTGTYGEGYETAIAKVCQWAGAKGLSDGEIIFIYHDNPELTPSAKCRTDICISVPQGTEVSNGIELKILPAGGYASIRSEIRGKSDFGQYWDELLGQVVESGLDVDERPCFELYHSYNPETEVGDVSFYTAVKV
;
A
#
# COMPACT_ATOMS: atom_id res chain seq x y z
N VAL A 1 8.13 -23.73 -6.22
CA VAL A 1 9.35 -22.88 -6.07
C VAL A 1 8.91 -21.59 -5.38
N LYS A 2 9.49 -21.28 -4.20
CA LYS A 2 9.16 -20.06 -3.48
C LYS A 2 9.55 -18.82 -4.30
N THR A 3 8.63 -17.87 -4.44
CA THR A 3 8.88 -16.62 -5.15
C THR A 3 9.75 -15.69 -4.30
N ASN A 4 10.84 -15.22 -4.88
CA ASN A 4 11.72 -14.24 -4.23
C ASN A 4 11.30 -12.82 -4.67
N TYR A 5 10.43 -12.17 -3.92
CA TYR A 5 9.95 -10.83 -4.23
C TYR A 5 11.03 -9.76 -4.18
N LYS A 6 12.03 -9.91 -3.30
CA LYS A 6 13.21 -9.01 -3.29
C LYS A 6 13.87 -8.99 -4.66
N ARG A 7 14.02 -10.18 -5.27
CA ARG A 7 14.61 -10.30 -6.62
C ARG A 7 13.70 -9.72 -7.70
N LYS A 8 12.37 -9.84 -7.58
CA LYS A 8 11.41 -9.23 -8.52
C LYS A 8 11.38 -7.69 -8.43
N VAL A 9 11.53 -7.13 -7.23
CA VAL A 9 11.48 -5.68 -6.99
C VAL A 9 12.81 -4.98 -7.34
N LEU A 10 13.95 -5.66 -7.28
CA LEU A 10 15.25 -5.07 -7.56
C LEU A 10 15.38 -4.39 -8.94
N PRO A 11 14.88 -4.96 -10.07
CA PRO A 11 14.88 -4.27 -11.35
C PRO A 11 14.08 -2.97 -11.33
N VAL A 12 12.97 -2.94 -10.59
CA VAL A 12 12.14 -1.75 -10.40
C VAL A 12 12.92 -0.67 -9.64
N ILE A 13 13.55 -1.03 -8.54
CA ILE A 13 14.39 -0.10 -7.76
C ILE A 13 15.44 0.55 -8.67
N ARG A 14 16.18 -0.25 -9.44
CA ARG A 14 17.21 0.25 -10.38
C ARG A 14 16.60 1.15 -11.47
N TYR A 15 15.40 0.84 -11.93
CA TYR A 15 14.71 1.65 -12.91
C TYR A 15 14.29 3.00 -12.30
N LEU A 16 13.72 3.00 -11.08
CA LEU A 16 13.32 4.21 -10.37
C LEU A 16 14.53 5.10 -10.07
N GLU A 17 15.65 4.53 -9.63
CA GLU A 17 16.91 5.27 -9.36
C GLU A 17 17.44 6.00 -10.59
N LYS A 18 17.21 5.46 -11.78
CA LYS A 18 17.65 6.08 -13.05
C LYS A 18 16.64 7.09 -13.60
N ASN A 19 15.35 6.92 -13.30
CA ASN A 19 14.27 7.64 -13.97
C ASN A 19 13.38 8.45 -13.02
N TYR A 20 13.75 8.61 -11.75
CA TYR A 20 12.91 9.27 -10.72
C TYR A 20 12.49 10.70 -11.08
N ASN A 21 13.22 11.38 -11.96
CA ASN A 21 12.92 12.74 -12.40
C ASN A 21 12.08 12.81 -13.69
N GLN A 22 11.73 11.67 -14.27
CA GLN A 22 10.89 11.57 -15.46
C GLN A 22 9.43 11.25 -15.08
N PRO A 23 8.46 11.58 -15.93
CA PRO A 23 7.10 11.07 -15.79
C PRO A 23 7.12 9.53 -15.82
N LEU A 24 6.63 8.90 -14.77
CA LEU A 24 6.61 7.45 -14.65
C LEU A 24 5.20 6.91 -14.89
N ASN A 25 5.09 5.93 -15.78
CA ASN A 25 3.89 5.12 -15.91
C ASN A 25 4.00 3.91 -14.98
N LEU A 26 3.15 3.87 -13.97
CA LEU A 26 3.19 2.84 -12.94
C LEU A 26 2.83 1.44 -13.46
N SER A 27 2.06 1.34 -14.54
CA SER A 27 1.79 0.05 -15.20
C SER A 27 3.06 -0.53 -15.81
N ASP A 28 3.88 0.32 -16.45
CA ASP A 28 5.16 -0.10 -17.03
C ASP A 28 6.15 -0.51 -15.93
N VAL A 29 6.14 0.23 -14.81
CA VAL A 29 6.96 -0.07 -13.63
C VAL A 29 6.57 -1.41 -13.00
N ALA A 30 5.27 -1.69 -12.88
CA ALA A 30 4.76 -2.97 -12.38
C ALA A 30 5.14 -4.15 -13.29
N ALA A 31 5.13 -3.93 -14.61
CA ALA A 31 5.52 -4.94 -15.60
C ALA A 31 6.98 -5.38 -15.43
N LEU A 32 7.88 -4.48 -14.99
CA LEU A 32 9.28 -4.83 -14.69
C LEU A 32 9.43 -5.86 -13.57
N ALA A 33 8.48 -5.89 -12.65
CA ALA A 33 8.43 -6.88 -11.56
C ALA A 33 7.62 -8.14 -11.94
N HIS A 34 7.04 -8.20 -13.15
CA HIS A 34 6.09 -9.23 -13.56
C HIS A 34 4.93 -9.37 -12.58
N LEU A 35 4.37 -8.23 -12.15
CA LEU A 35 3.24 -8.14 -11.24
C LEU A 35 2.13 -7.28 -11.86
N SER A 36 0.88 -7.56 -11.53
CA SER A 36 -0.20 -6.63 -11.85
C SER A 36 -0.02 -5.32 -11.08
N PRO A 37 -0.48 -4.16 -11.60
CA PRO A 37 -0.37 -2.89 -10.91
C PRO A 37 -0.95 -2.92 -9.49
N TYR A 38 -2.04 -3.68 -9.28
CA TYR A 38 -2.68 -3.86 -7.98
C TYR A 38 -1.76 -4.52 -6.94
N HIS A 39 -1.11 -5.63 -7.29
CA HIS A 39 -0.20 -6.34 -6.38
C HIS A 39 1.15 -5.66 -6.26
N PHE A 40 1.61 -5.00 -7.34
CA PHE A 40 2.93 -4.39 -7.38
C PHE A 40 3.16 -3.41 -6.23
N HIS A 41 2.24 -2.47 -6.01
CA HIS A 41 2.40 -1.46 -4.96
C HIS A 41 2.51 -2.07 -3.56
N ARG A 42 1.62 -3.01 -3.26
CA ARG A 42 1.60 -3.69 -1.97
C ARG A 42 2.87 -4.50 -1.75
N ILE A 43 3.30 -5.25 -2.76
CA ILE A 43 4.56 -6.01 -2.71
C ILE A 43 5.77 -5.08 -2.63
N PHE A 44 5.80 -3.99 -3.39
CA PHE A 44 6.87 -3.00 -3.32
C PHE A 44 6.98 -2.43 -1.91
N LYS A 45 5.87 -1.98 -1.31
CA LYS A 45 5.82 -1.48 0.07
C LYS A 45 6.28 -2.55 1.08
N ALA A 46 5.78 -3.79 0.96
CA ALA A 46 6.18 -4.88 1.83
C ALA A 46 7.68 -5.26 1.71
N VAL A 47 8.30 -5.05 0.53
CA VAL A 47 9.72 -5.33 0.30
C VAL A 47 10.62 -4.17 0.72
N THR A 48 10.20 -2.91 0.47
CA THR A 48 11.03 -1.71 0.66
C THR A 48 10.67 -0.90 1.89
N ASN A 49 9.54 -1.21 2.54
CA ASN A 49 8.92 -0.46 3.62
C ASN A 49 8.56 1.00 3.25
N GLU A 50 8.48 1.28 1.94
CA GLU A 50 8.11 2.59 1.39
C GLU A 50 7.11 2.41 0.25
N THR A 51 6.20 3.37 0.06
CA THR A 51 5.42 3.40 -1.18
C THR A 51 6.31 3.80 -2.36
N VAL A 52 5.90 3.48 -3.58
CA VAL A 52 6.66 3.92 -4.79
C VAL A 52 6.76 5.44 -4.85
N ALA A 53 5.68 6.15 -4.47
CA ALA A 53 5.64 7.60 -4.44
C ALA A 53 6.61 8.19 -3.40
N ASP A 54 6.68 7.62 -2.19
CA ASP A 54 7.61 8.03 -1.15
C ASP A 54 9.04 7.71 -1.54
N TYR A 55 9.28 6.55 -2.16
CA TYR A 55 10.58 6.17 -2.68
C TYR A 55 11.10 7.20 -3.71
N ILE A 56 10.28 7.56 -4.70
CA ILE A 56 10.62 8.58 -5.71
C ILE A 56 10.83 9.95 -5.05
N ARG A 57 9.94 10.32 -4.12
CA ARG A 57 10.05 11.58 -3.37
C ARG A 57 11.36 11.65 -2.59
N ARG A 58 11.75 10.57 -1.93
CA ARG A 58 13.02 10.46 -1.22
C ARG A 58 14.20 10.63 -2.18
N LEU A 59 14.20 9.96 -3.32
CA LEU A 59 15.25 10.11 -4.34
C LEU A 59 15.36 11.58 -4.80
N LYS A 60 14.25 12.24 -5.08
CA LYS A 60 14.22 13.64 -5.47
C LYS A 60 14.82 14.55 -4.38
N LEU A 61 14.40 14.34 -3.13
CA LEU A 61 14.86 15.15 -2.00
C LEU A 61 16.35 14.95 -1.69
N THR A 62 16.84 13.71 -1.73
CA THR A 62 18.25 13.40 -1.48
C THR A 62 19.16 13.97 -2.57
N ASN A 63 18.76 13.86 -3.84
CA ASN A 63 19.52 14.43 -4.95
C ASN A 63 19.45 15.96 -4.96
N ALA A 64 18.29 16.55 -4.62
CA ALA A 64 18.17 18.00 -4.44
C ALA A 64 19.08 18.53 -3.31
N ALA A 65 19.20 17.79 -2.20
CA ALA A 65 20.10 18.13 -1.11
C ALA A 65 21.57 18.09 -1.54
N GLN A 66 21.97 17.07 -2.28
CA GLN A 66 23.32 16.97 -2.86
C GLN A 66 23.60 18.11 -3.83
N MET A 67 22.64 18.44 -4.69
CA MET A 67 22.79 19.54 -5.65
C MET A 67 22.93 20.90 -4.96
N LEU A 68 22.18 21.14 -3.88
CA LEU A 68 22.29 22.37 -3.06
C LEU A 68 23.62 22.47 -2.33
N PHE A 69 24.19 21.35 -1.89
CA PHE A 69 25.45 21.31 -1.17
C PHE A 69 26.66 21.49 -2.10
N HIS A 70 26.67 20.79 -3.24
CA HIS A 70 27.84 20.77 -4.13
C HIS A 70 27.89 21.89 -5.16
N ASN A 71 26.81 22.63 -5.37
CA ASN A 71 26.70 23.63 -6.43
C ASN A 71 26.08 24.93 -5.91
N ASP A 72 26.46 26.04 -6.53
CA ASP A 72 25.94 27.34 -6.16
C ASP A 72 24.60 27.69 -6.85
N TYR A 73 23.74 26.69 -7.05
CA TYR A 73 22.41 26.90 -7.59
C TYR A 73 21.46 27.53 -6.56
N SER A 74 20.51 28.33 -7.05
CA SER A 74 19.46 28.88 -6.20
C SER A 74 18.49 27.76 -5.76
N VAL A 75 17.89 27.92 -4.57
CA VAL A 75 16.86 26.98 -4.08
C VAL A 75 15.68 26.90 -5.06
N THR A 76 15.36 28.00 -5.75
CA THR A 76 14.29 28.02 -6.75
C THR A 76 14.64 27.19 -7.98
N TYR A 77 15.88 27.29 -8.47
CA TYR A 77 16.35 26.48 -9.59
C TYR A 77 16.27 24.98 -9.25
N VAL A 78 16.82 24.59 -8.09
CA VAL A 78 16.79 23.20 -7.64
C VAL A 78 15.36 22.69 -7.43
N ALA A 79 14.45 23.53 -6.93
CA ALA A 79 13.05 23.15 -6.79
C ALA A 79 12.43 22.78 -8.15
N LEU A 80 12.62 23.62 -9.15
CA LEU A 80 12.07 23.38 -10.49
C LEU A 80 12.70 22.19 -11.18
N GLU A 81 14.01 22.00 -11.03
CA GLU A 81 14.79 20.88 -11.60
C GLU A 81 14.26 19.53 -11.08
N TYR A 82 13.87 19.45 -9.80
CA TYR A 82 13.31 18.23 -9.21
C TYR A 82 11.77 18.15 -9.25
N GLY A 83 11.14 19.04 -10.04
CA GLY A 83 9.70 18.99 -10.31
C GLY A 83 8.82 19.49 -9.16
N PHE A 84 9.37 20.34 -8.27
CA PHE A 84 8.59 21.10 -7.30
C PHE A 84 8.07 22.40 -7.92
N SER A 85 6.85 22.76 -7.60
CA SER A 85 6.19 23.95 -8.17
C SER A 85 6.83 25.30 -7.72
N SER A 86 7.57 25.28 -6.63
CA SER A 86 8.23 26.49 -6.06
C SER A 86 9.30 26.12 -5.02
N SER A 87 10.14 27.08 -4.67
CA SER A 87 11.09 26.96 -3.54
C SER A 87 10.37 26.67 -2.22
N GLN A 88 9.17 27.21 -2.01
CA GLN A 88 8.35 26.95 -0.82
C GLN A 88 7.86 25.50 -0.76
N SER A 89 7.46 24.93 -1.89
CA SER A 89 7.04 23.53 -1.96
C SER A 89 8.21 22.57 -1.67
N LEU A 90 9.40 22.88 -2.18
CA LEU A 90 10.63 22.16 -1.83
C LEU A 90 10.95 22.30 -0.34
N ALA A 91 10.90 23.53 0.20
CA ALA A 91 11.19 23.78 1.62
C ALA A 91 10.25 23.03 2.56
N LYS A 92 8.94 22.97 2.22
CA LYS A 92 7.97 22.19 2.98
C LYS A 92 8.29 20.69 2.93
N ALA A 93 8.68 20.18 1.77
CA ALA A 93 9.06 18.78 1.59
C ALA A 93 10.37 18.44 2.35
N PHE A 94 11.38 19.33 2.32
CA PHE A 94 12.63 19.21 3.09
C PHE A 94 12.36 19.18 4.58
N LYS A 95 11.54 20.14 5.08
CA LYS A 95 11.21 20.20 6.51
C LYS A 95 10.45 18.95 6.97
N SER A 96 9.55 18.44 6.13
CA SER A 96 8.82 17.21 6.42
C SER A 96 9.72 15.98 6.46
N TYR A 97 10.64 15.87 5.50
CA TYR A 97 11.48 14.68 5.31
C TYR A 97 12.74 14.72 6.18
N PHE A 98 13.56 15.77 6.03
CA PHE A 98 14.83 15.91 6.75
C PHE A 98 14.68 16.57 8.15
N GLY A 99 13.60 17.34 8.37
CA GLY A 99 13.52 18.27 9.50
C GLY A 99 14.33 19.56 9.31
N LEU A 100 14.93 19.76 8.14
CA LEU A 100 15.82 20.85 7.75
C LEU A 100 15.23 21.63 6.58
N THR A 101 15.72 22.86 6.38
CA THR A 101 15.40 23.66 5.21
C THR A 101 16.47 23.49 4.11
N PRO A 102 16.13 23.74 2.83
CA PRO A 102 17.11 23.74 1.75
C PRO A 102 18.26 24.73 1.98
N THR A 103 17.98 25.88 2.60
CA THR A 103 18.96 26.92 2.90
C THR A 103 19.98 26.47 3.95
N GLU A 104 19.55 25.71 4.98
CA GLU A 104 20.47 25.17 5.98
C GLU A 104 21.48 24.22 5.34
N ILE A 105 21.04 23.39 4.37
CA ILE A 105 21.93 22.48 3.63
C ILE A 105 22.87 23.26 2.70
N LYS A 106 22.34 24.26 1.98
CA LYS A 106 23.16 25.11 1.07
C LYS A 106 24.24 25.87 1.80
N ASN A 107 24.00 26.27 3.05
CA ASN A 107 24.96 27.05 3.85
C ASN A 107 26.09 26.22 4.47
N CYS A 108 26.04 24.88 4.41
CA CYS A 108 27.14 24.04 4.85
C CYS A 108 28.34 24.23 3.94
N GLN A 109 29.52 24.52 4.55
CA GLN A 109 30.75 24.75 3.82
C GLN A 109 31.57 23.46 3.67
N THR A 110 31.38 22.52 4.55
CA THR A 110 32.11 21.24 4.56
C THR A 110 31.20 20.03 4.67
N PHE A 111 31.70 18.90 4.18
CA PHE A 111 30.99 17.63 4.33
C PHE A 111 30.76 17.24 5.80
N ASN A 112 31.69 17.62 6.69
CA ASN A 112 31.53 17.38 8.12
C ASN A 112 30.37 18.17 8.73
N GLU A 113 30.19 19.45 8.33
CA GLU A 113 29.02 20.24 8.73
C GLU A 113 27.72 19.65 8.25
N LEU A 114 27.66 19.26 6.96
CA LEU A 114 26.51 18.60 6.39
C LEU A 114 26.19 17.27 7.11
N SER A 115 27.21 16.45 7.37
CA SER A 115 27.09 15.19 8.07
C SER A 115 26.58 15.36 9.50
N LEU A 116 27.10 16.36 10.22
CA LEU A 116 26.65 16.69 11.57
C LEU A 116 25.19 17.18 11.58
N LEU A 117 24.85 18.06 10.62
CA LEU A 117 23.49 18.57 10.44
C LEU A 117 22.50 17.43 10.15
N LEU A 118 22.84 16.50 9.26
CA LEU A 118 22.01 15.33 8.92
C LEU A 118 21.89 14.34 10.08
N ARG A 119 22.95 14.09 10.85
CA ARG A 119 22.90 13.24 12.05
C ARG A 119 21.95 13.78 13.11
N ASN A 120 21.91 15.09 13.29
CA ASN A 120 21.05 15.78 14.25
C ASN A 120 19.64 16.02 13.68
N SER A 121 19.36 15.60 12.46
CA SER A 121 18.09 15.76 11.79
C SER A 121 17.10 14.64 12.14
N LYS A 122 15.84 14.82 11.74
CA LYS A 122 14.80 13.81 11.90
C LYS A 122 15.20 12.44 11.31
N ILE A 123 15.89 12.45 10.16
CA ILE A 123 16.39 11.22 9.50
C ILE A 123 17.53 10.59 10.30
N GLY A 124 18.48 11.37 10.78
CA GLY A 124 19.58 10.85 11.61
C GLY A 124 19.06 10.14 12.86
N HIS A 125 18.02 10.68 13.50
CA HIS A 125 17.37 10.01 14.64
C HIS A 125 16.59 8.75 14.26
N THR A 126 16.02 8.68 13.06
CA THR A 126 15.34 7.48 12.57
C THR A 126 16.36 6.38 12.24
N LEU A 127 17.40 6.70 11.49
CA LEU A 127 18.46 5.75 11.11
C LEU A 127 19.25 5.22 12.33
N SER A 128 19.45 6.03 13.36
CA SER A 128 20.14 5.59 14.60
C SER A 128 19.29 4.64 15.45
N LYS A 129 17.97 4.64 15.30
CA LYS A 129 17.08 3.67 15.95
C LYS A 129 17.02 2.32 15.23
N GLU A 130 17.29 2.31 13.93
CA GLU A 130 17.23 1.09 13.09
C GLU A 130 18.57 0.31 13.08
N GLY A 131 19.56 0.74 13.84
CA GLY A 131 20.67 -0.07 14.28
C GLY A 131 21.89 -0.16 13.39
N HIS A 132 22.93 -0.56 14.02
CA HIS A 132 24.24 -0.92 13.55
C HIS A 132 24.19 -1.99 12.44
N ALA A 133 24.25 -1.58 11.18
CA ALA A 133 24.62 -2.47 10.09
C ALA A 133 25.97 -2.00 9.51
N ALA A 134 26.88 -2.95 9.41
CA ALA A 134 28.30 -2.81 9.10
C ALA A 134 28.56 -2.05 7.78
N GLU A 135 29.69 -1.37 7.78
CA GLU A 135 30.34 -0.75 6.62
C GLU A 135 30.55 -1.75 5.49
N GLY A 136 30.24 -1.31 4.26
CA GLY A 136 30.75 -1.88 3.03
C GLY A 136 29.85 -2.83 2.30
N GLU A 137 28.82 -2.29 1.75
CA GLU A 137 28.07 -2.61 0.53
C GLU A 137 26.78 -1.82 0.62
N ARG A 138 26.31 -1.23 -0.48
CA ARG A 138 24.94 -0.66 -0.53
C ARG A 138 23.95 -1.84 -0.41
N SER A 139 23.87 -2.39 0.77
CA SER A 139 22.87 -3.37 1.16
C SER A 139 21.58 -2.59 1.35
N TYR A 140 20.65 -2.75 0.45
CA TYR A 140 19.26 -2.42 0.73
C TYR A 140 18.89 -3.26 1.96
N SER A 141 18.81 -2.61 3.11
CA SER A 141 18.40 -3.26 4.36
C SER A 141 16.92 -3.62 4.25
N PHE A 142 16.65 -4.79 3.74
CA PHE A 142 15.32 -5.42 3.76
C PHE A 142 15.08 -6.09 5.12
N THR A 143 15.44 -5.43 6.22
CA THR A 143 15.17 -5.95 7.55
C THR A 143 13.74 -5.66 7.93
N CYS A 144 12.84 -6.54 7.55
CA CYS A 144 11.59 -6.68 8.25
C CYS A 144 11.69 -7.93 9.16
N HIS A 145 12.20 -7.76 10.36
CA HIS A 145 11.82 -8.58 11.50
C HIS A 145 10.65 -7.88 12.20
N GLN A 146 9.56 -7.73 11.45
CA GLN A 146 8.31 -7.29 12.03
C GLN A 146 7.76 -8.49 12.83
N GLN A 147 7.53 -8.28 14.12
CA GLN A 147 6.84 -9.26 14.93
C GLN A 147 5.35 -9.19 14.53
N TRP A 148 4.90 -10.21 13.80
CA TRP A 148 3.53 -10.27 13.32
C TRP A 148 2.57 -10.49 14.49
N SER A 149 1.46 -9.77 14.53
CA SER A 149 0.44 -9.95 15.57
C SER A 149 -0.43 -11.17 15.30
N GLU A 150 -0.65 -11.49 14.02
CA GLU A 150 -1.48 -12.60 13.57
C GLU A 150 -0.70 -13.54 12.62
N VAL A 151 -1.00 -14.81 12.69
CA VAL A 151 -0.34 -15.83 11.84
C VAL A 151 -1.14 -16.04 10.55
N MET A 152 -0.48 -15.81 9.42
CA MET A 152 -1.05 -16.07 8.10
C MET A 152 -1.35 -17.57 7.92
N LYS A 153 -2.52 -17.85 7.34
CA LYS A 153 -2.93 -19.18 6.88
C LYS A 153 -3.05 -19.18 5.36
N THR A 154 -2.87 -20.35 4.76
CA THR A 154 -3.18 -20.58 3.35
C THR A 154 -4.28 -21.59 3.26
N GLU A 155 -5.31 -21.30 2.47
CA GLU A 155 -6.46 -22.17 2.27
C GLU A 155 -6.96 -22.12 0.84
N VAL A 156 -7.64 -23.17 0.42
CA VAL A 156 -8.36 -23.19 -0.85
C VAL A 156 -9.82 -22.89 -0.57
N ILE A 157 -10.33 -21.80 -1.11
CA ILE A 157 -11.75 -21.46 -1.01
C ILE A 157 -12.50 -21.90 -2.26
N ASN A 158 -13.77 -22.26 -2.08
CA ASN A 158 -14.68 -22.60 -3.17
C ASN A 158 -15.20 -21.32 -3.84
N GLU A 159 -15.63 -21.47 -5.10
CA GLU A 159 -16.35 -20.42 -5.81
C GLU A 159 -17.61 -20.00 -5.03
N ARG A 160 -17.87 -18.69 -4.98
CA ARG A 160 -19.06 -18.11 -4.33
C ARG A 160 -19.78 -17.18 -5.29
N LEU A 161 -21.09 -17.36 -5.43
CA LEU A 161 -21.93 -16.36 -6.08
C LEU A 161 -22.22 -15.24 -5.09
N LEU A 162 -21.97 -14.00 -5.49
CA LEU A 162 -22.14 -12.80 -4.66
C LEU A 162 -23.17 -11.87 -5.31
N ALA A 163 -24.13 -11.43 -4.50
CA ALA A 163 -24.96 -10.27 -4.84
C ALA A 163 -24.29 -9.01 -4.27
N TYR A 164 -24.14 -7.96 -5.09
CA TYR A 164 -23.35 -6.79 -4.69
C TYR A 164 -23.93 -5.47 -5.16
N THR A 165 -23.50 -4.40 -4.51
CA THR A 165 -23.57 -3.02 -5.02
C THR A 165 -22.20 -2.38 -4.96
N ARG A 166 -21.90 -1.50 -5.92
CA ARG A 166 -20.59 -0.83 -5.99
C ARG A 166 -20.64 0.54 -5.35
N VAL A 167 -19.62 0.84 -4.54
CA VAL A 167 -19.31 2.18 -4.04
C VAL A 167 -18.08 2.68 -4.77
N THR A 168 -18.10 3.96 -5.19
CA THR A 168 -16.93 4.63 -5.74
C THR A 168 -16.62 5.84 -4.86
N GLY A 169 -15.42 5.89 -4.30
CA GLY A 169 -15.00 6.92 -3.35
C GLY A 169 -13.84 6.45 -2.48
N THR A 170 -13.51 7.26 -1.48
CA THR A 170 -12.49 6.92 -0.48
C THR A 170 -12.86 5.62 0.23
N TYR A 171 -11.89 4.72 0.40
CA TYR A 171 -12.11 3.47 1.11
C TYR A 171 -12.52 3.72 2.57
N GLY A 172 -13.55 3.00 3.02
CA GLY A 172 -14.15 3.17 4.35
C GLY A 172 -15.13 4.33 4.48
N GLU A 173 -15.42 5.08 3.41
CA GLU A 173 -16.38 6.18 3.41
C GLU A 173 -17.62 5.85 2.56
N GLY A 174 -18.80 6.20 3.08
CA GLY A 174 -20.07 6.06 2.36
C GLY A 174 -20.56 4.61 2.21
N TYR A 175 -20.02 3.67 2.98
CA TYR A 175 -20.40 2.26 2.91
C TYR A 175 -21.74 1.96 3.56
N GLU A 176 -22.19 2.78 4.52
CA GLU A 176 -23.40 2.57 5.32
C GLU A 176 -24.64 2.40 4.43
N THR A 177 -24.79 3.28 3.43
CA THR A 177 -25.90 3.23 2.48
C THR A 177 -25.88 1.97 1.61
N ALA A 178 -24.69 1.57 1.17
CA ALA A 178 -24.51 0.38 0.33
C ALA A 178 -24.75 -0.91 1.14
N ILE A 179 -24.23 -0.97 2.37
CA ILE A 179 -24.46 -2.07 3.31
C ILE A 179 -25.96 -2.20 3.59
N ALA A 180 -26.62 -1.09 3.95
CA ALA A 180 -28.07 -1.09 4.22
C ALA A 180 -28.86 -1.58 2.99
N LYS A 181 -28.49 -1.15 1.79
CA LYS A 181 -29.13 -1.56 0.53
C LYS A 181 -29.00 -3.08 0.31
N VAL A 182 -27.80 -3.62 0.45
CA VAL A 182 -27.54 -5.06 0.27
C VAL A 182 -28.26 -5.88 1.33
N CYS A 183 -28.17 -5.48 2.61
CA CYS A 183 -28.83 -6.18 3.72
C CYS A 183 -30.36 -6.14 3.61
N GLN A 184 -30.94 -4.98 3.25
CA GLN A 184 -32.40 -4.85 3.05
C GLN A 184 -32.87 -5.73 1.90
N TRP A 185 -32.15 -5.75 0.76
CA TRP A 185 -32.46 -6.59 -0.37
C TRP A 185 -32.37 -8.07 0.00
N ALA A 186 -31.31 -8.49 0.69
CA ALA A 186 -31.12 -9.87 1.13
C ALA A 186 -32.22 -10.29 2.13
N GLY A 187 -32.56 -9.43 3.09
CA GLY A 187 -33.64 -9.66 4.06
C GLY A 187 -35.00 -9.87 3.40
N ALA A 188 -35.34 -9.06 2.38
CA ALA A 188 -36.57 -9.22 1.61
C ALA A 188 -36.67 -10.54 0.83
N LYS A 189 -35.52 -11.19 0.58
CA LYS A 189 -35.42 -12.49 -0.10
C LYS A 189 -35.17 -13.68 0.83
N GLY A 190 -35.05 -13.43 2.15
CA GLY A 190 -34.71 -14.50 3.11
C GLY A 190 -33.24 -14.98 3.00
N LEU A 191 -32.33 -14.12 2.53
CA LEU A 191 -30.92 -14.44 2.27
C LEU A 191 -29.97 -13.72 3.26
N SER A 192 -30.47 -13.35 4.46
CA SER A 192 -29.69 -12.61 5.46
C SER A 192 -28.53 -13.40 6.09
N ASP A 193 -28.53 -14.72 5.96
CA ASP A 193 -27.47 -15.60 6.50
C ASP A 193 -26.23 -15.69 5.60
N GLY A 194 -26.23 -14.96 4.48
CA GLY A 194 -25.10 -14.92 3.57
C GLY A 194 -23.89 -14.21 4.20
N GLU A 195 -22.70 -14.62 3.78
CA GLU A 195 -21.44 -14.00 4.24
C GLU A 195 -21.29 -12.59 3.65
N ILE A 196 -20.92 -11.62 4.49
CA ILE A 196 -20.64 -10.24 4.07
C ILE A 196 -19.19 -10.15 3.63
N ILE A 197 -18.98 -9.72 2.39
CA ILE A 197 -17.67 -9.68 1.73
C ILE A 197 -17.47 -8.33 1.07
N PHE A 198 -16.34 -7.68 1.32
CA PHE A 198 -15.95 -6.44 0.64
C PHE A 198 -14.80 -6.71 -0.30
N ILE A 199 -14.99 -6.42 -1.60
CA ILE A 199 -13.98 -6.63 -2.64
C ILE A 199 -13.42 -5.28 -3.06
N TYR A 200 -12.10 -5.13 -2.99
CA TYR A 200 -11.37 -3.92 -3.34
C TYR A 200 -10.74 -4.06 -4.72
N HIS A 201 -11.07 -3.12 -5.63
CA HIS A 201 -10.63 -3.18 -7.03
C HIS A 201 -9.42 -2.32 -7.33
N ASP A 202 -9.17 -1.30 -6.53
CA ASP A 202 -8.18 -0.28 -6.82
C ASP A 202 -7.16 -0.17 -5.69
N ASN A 203 -5.94 0.24 -6.04
CA ASN A 203 -4.97 0.62 -5.03
C ASN A 203 -5.12 2.12 -4.74
N PRO A 204 -5.41 2.53 -3.49
CA PRO A 204 -5.62 3.93 -3.12
C PRO A 204 -4.36 4.81 -3.25
N GLU A 205 -3.18 4.19 -3.36
CA GLU A 205 -1.92 4.91 -3.62
C GLU A 205 -1.74 5.27 -5.11
N LEU A 206 -2.46 4.57 -6.01
CA LEU A 206 -2.41 4.76 -7.47
C LEU A 206 -3.64 5.45 -8.01
N THR A 207 -4.78 5.11 -7.45
CA THR A 207 -6.07 5.60 -7.90
C THR A 207 -6.48 6.75 -6.99
N PRO A 208 -6.82 7.93 -7.54
CA PRO A 208 -7.37 9.00 -6.73
C PRO A 208 -8.51 8.47 -5.85
N SER A 209 -8.50 8.79 -4.57
CA SER A 209 -9.45 8.25 -3.58
C SER A 209 -10.91 8.34 -4.04
N ALA A 210 -11.30 9.46 -4.67
CA ALA A 210 -12.63 9.65 -5.23
C ALA A 210 -13.00 8.69 -6.37
N LYS A 211 -12.06 7.90 -6.90
CA LYS A 211 -12.26 6.94 -7.99
C LYS A 211 -12.04 5.49 -7.56
N CYS A 212 -11.65 5.24 -6.31
CA CYS A 212 -11.50 3.87 -5.79
C CYS A 212 -12.86 3.17 -5.74
N ARG A 213 -12.88 1.89 -6.10
CA ARG A 213 -14.10 1.08 -6.20
C ARG A 213 -14.08 -0.04 -5.17
N THR A 214 -15.17 -0.16 -4.43
CA THR A 214 -15.43 -1.26 -3.51
C THR A 214 -16.76 -1.91 -3.84
N ASP A 215 -16.80 -3.22 -3.96
CA ASP A 215 -18.05 -3.96 -4.06
C ASP A 215 -18.41 -4.47 -2.66
N ILE A 216 -19.57 -4.04 -2.18
CA ILE A 216 -20.18 -4.50 -0.94
C ILE A 216 -21.08 -5.67 -1.31
N CYS A 217 -20.74 -6.85 -0.83
CA CYS A 217 -21.31 -8.11 -1.29
C CYS A 217 -21.94 -8.91 -0.15
N ILE A 218 -22.92 -9.74 -0.51
CA ILE A 218 -23.41 -10.85 0.31
C ILE A 218 -23.38 -12.14 -0.52
N SER A 219 -22.94 -13.24 0.07
CA SER A 219 -22.96 -14.54 -0.62
C SER A 219 -24.40 -15.04 -0.77
N VAL A 220 -24.72 -15.60 -1.94
CA VAL A 220 -26.07 -16.05 -2.27
C VAL A 220 -26.05 -17.41 -2.97
N PRO A 221 -27.12 -18.21 -2.89
CA PRO A 221 -27.25 -19.46 -3.63
C PRO A 221 -27.20 -19.26 -5.13
N GLN A 222 -26.78 -20.30 -5.87
CA GLN A 222 -26.84 -20.32 -7.32
C GLN A 222 -28.33 -20.20 -7.80
N GLY A 223 -28.50 -19.44 -8.88
CA GLY A 223 -29.86 -19.19 -9.42
C GLY A 223 -30.59 -18.03 -8.73
N THR A 224 -29.96 -17.30 -7.79
CA THR A 224 -30.56 -16.10 -7.20
C THR A 224 -30.77 -15.03 -8.26
N GLU A 225 -32.01 -14.53 -8.34
CA GLU A 225 -32.35 -13.37 -9.18
C GLU A 225 -32.16 -12.07 -8.42
N VAL A 226 -31.61 -11.05 -9.09
CA VAL A 226 -31.35 -9.73 -8.52
C VAL A 226 -32.28 -8.66 -9.06
N SER A 227 -32.43 -7.58 -8.29
CA SER A 227 -33.27 -6.44 -8.64
C SER A 227 -32.79 -5.18 -7.89
N ASN A 228 -33.41 -4.05 -8.14
CA ASN A 228 -33.18 -2.78 -7.41
C ASN A 228 -31.72 -2.31 -7.41
N GLY A 229 -30.99 -2.51 -8.50
CA GLY A 229 -29.59 -2.09 -8.64
C GLY A 229 -28.62 -2.91 -7.77
N ILE A 230 -28.98 -4.14 -7.45
CA ILE A 230 -28.07 -5.19 -7.01
C ILE A 230 -27.67 -5.98 -8.24
N GLU A 231 -26.39 -6.34 -8.32
CA GLU A 231 -25.80 -7.13 -9.41
C GLU A 231 -25.22 -8.42 -8.89
N LEU A 232 -24.92 -9.37 -9.78
CA LEU A 232 -24.29 -10.63 -9.44
C LEU A 232 -22.86 -10.68 -9.95
N LYS A 233 -22.00 -11.32 -9.19
CA LYS A 233 -20.64 -11.67 -9.60
C LYS A 233 -20.17 -12.96 -8.94
N ILE A 234 -19.12 -13.54 -9.49
CA ILE A 234 -18.45 -14.71 -8.93
C ILE A 234 -17.19 -14.25 -8.21
N LEU A 235 -17.03 -14.70 -6.96
CA LEU A 235 -15.72 -14.74 -6.29
C LEU A 235 -15.07 -16.07 -6.69
N PRO A 236 -13.95 -16.04 -7.44
CA PRO A 236 -13.37 -17.25 -8.00
C PRO A 236 -12.81 -18.18 -6.91
N ALA A 237 -12.95 -19.49 -7.12
CA ALA A 237 -12.28 -20.51 -6.33
C ALA A 237 -10.76 -20.43 -6.45
N GLY A 238 -10.04 -20.95 -5.46
CA GLY A 238 -8.59 -21.15 -5.52
C GLY A 238 -7.88 -20.87 -4.21
N GLY A 239 -6.55 -20.85 -4.25
CA GLY A 239 -5.70 -20.60 -3.09
C GLY A 239 -5.74 -19.16 -2.65
N TYR A 240 -5.88 -18.95 -1.35
CA TYR A 240 -5.79 -17.65 -0.71
C TYR A 240 -4.91 -17.72 0.53
N ALA A 241 -4.15 -16.66 0.75
CA ALA A 241 -3.52 -16.41 2.04
C ALA A 241 -4.43 -15.48 2.84
N SER A 242 -4.61 -15.76 4.12
CA SER A 242 -5.50 -15.00 4.99
C SER A 242 -4.92 -14.78 6.39
N ILE A 243 -5.32 -13.69 7.01
CA ILE A 243 -5.24 -13.46 8.45
C ILE A 243 -6.64 -13.09 8.95
N ARG A 244 -6.94 -13.43 10.21
CA ARG A 244 -8.19 -13.06 10.87
C ARG A 244 -7.88 -12.33 12.15
N SER A 245 -8.49 -11.18 12.35
CA SER A 245 -8.24 -10.37 13.54
C SER A 245 -9.48 -9.59 13.99
N GLU A 246 -9.46 -9.19 15.25
CA GLU A 246 -10.40 -8.23 15.81
C GLU A 246 -9.99 -6.81 15.43
N ILE A 247 -10.88 -6.11 14.72
CA ILE A 247 -10.72 -4.71 14.35
C ILE A 247 -11.33 -3.84 15.45
N ARG A 248 -10.62 -2.81 15.87
CA ARG A 248 -11.03 -1.86 16.90
C ARG A 248 -11.06 -0.41 16.41
N GLY A 249 -10.96 -0.21 15.11
CA GLY A 249 -10.99 1.11 14.48
C GLY A 249 -10.52 1.08 13.05
N LYS A 250 -10.77 2.15 12.30
CA LYS A 250 -10.47 2.24 10.86
C LYS A 250 -8.97 2.09 10.54
N SER A 251 -8.08 2.50 11.45
CA SER A 251 -6.62 2.38 11.28
C SER A 251 -6.15 0.94 11.17
N ASP A 252 -6.84 0.01 11.83
CA ASP A 252 -6.42 -1.39 11.93
C ASP A 252 -6.52 -2.10 10.59
N PHE A 253 -7.48 -1.72 9.73
CA PHE A 253 -7.60 -2.32 8.39
C PHE A 253 -6.31 -2.19 7.57
N GLY A 254 -5.70 -1.00 7.56
CA GLY A 254 -4.43 -0.78 6.85
C GLY A 254 -3.29 -1.61 7.42
N GLN A 255 -3.20 -1.70 8.75
CA GLN A 255 -2.19 -2.48 9.45
C GLN A 255 -2.29 -3.97 9.09
N TYR A 256 -3.46 -4.57 9.16
CA TYR A 256 -3.63 -6.00 8.86
C TYR A 256 -3.45 -6.33 7.38
N TRP A 257 -3.78 -5.43 6.47
CA TRP A 257 -3.41 -5.58 5.07
C TRP A 257 -1.89 -5.57 4.85
N ASP A 258 -1.16 -4.65 5.51
CA ASP A 258 0.30 -4.60 5.45
C ASP A 258 0.92 -5.86 6.08
N GLU A 259 0.36 -6.35 7.20
CA GLU A 259 0.80 -7.57 7.88
C GLU A 259 0.62 -8.81 7.02
N LEU A 260 -0.57 -9.02 6.43
CA LEU A 260 -0.83 -10.14 5.53
C LEU A 260 0.16 -10.16 4.35
N LEU A 261 0.36 -9.02 3.70
CA LEU A 261 1.22 -8.94 2.52
C LEU A 261 2.70 -9.07 2.87
N GLY A 262 3.12 -8.59 4.05
CA GLY A 262 4.45 -8.83 4.58
C GLY A 262 4.74 -10.31 4.75
N GLN A 263 3.81 -11.07 5.36
CA GLN A 263 3.94 -12.51 5.54
C GLN A 263 3.91 -13.28 4.20
N VAL A 264 3.09 -12.83 3.24
CA VAL A 264 3.10 -13.41 1.87
C VAL A 264 4.46 -13.23 1.21
N VAL A 265 5.06 -12.04 1.32
CA VAL A 265 6.40 -11.76 0.79
C VAL A 265 7.46 -12.65 1.46
N GLU A 266 7.44 -12.75 2.79
CA GLU A 266 8.41 -13.56 3.55
C GLU A 266 8.28 -15.05 3.27
N SER A 267 7.04 -15.55 3.14
CA SER A 267 6.79 -16.97 2.82
C SER A 267 7.17 -17.33 1.38
N GLY A 268 7.30 -16.33 0.49
CA GLY A 268 7.59 -16.51 -0.92
C GLY A 268 6.46 -17.14 -1.73
N LEU A 269 5.21 -16.98 -1.26
CA LEU A 269 4.01 -17.35 -2.01
C LEU A 269 3.85 -16.44 -3.23
N ASP A 270 3.46 -16.97 -4.36
CA ASP A 270 3.22 -16.18 -5.57
C ASP A 270 1.80 -15.61 -5.55
N VAL A 271 1.67 -14.27 -5.61
CA VAL A 271 0.35 -13.64 -5.67
C VAL A 271 -0.30 -13.88 -7.04
N ASP A 272 -1.62 -13.86 -7.04
CA ASP A 272 -2.50 -14.14 -8.17
C ASP A 272 -3.31 -12.89 -8.52
N GLU A 273 -3.88 -12.82 -9.72
CA GLU A 273 -4.68 -11.69 -10.19
C GLU A 273 -6.13 -11.68 -9.67
N ARG A 274 -6.55 -12.75 -9.01
CA ARG A 274 -7.88 -12.81 -8.39
C ARG A 274 -8.02 -11.72 -7.33
N PRO A 275 -9.25 -11.25 -7.04
CA PRO A 275 -9.46 -10.12 -6.15
C PRO A 275 -9.03 -10.41 -4.71
N CYS A 276 -8.51 -9.37 -4.05
CA CYS A 276 -8.39 -9.33 -2.60
C CYS A 276 -9.72 -8.93 -1.99
N PHE A 277 -10.03 -9.46 -0.82
CA PHE A 277 -11.29 -9.15 -0.16
C PHE A 277 -11.19 -9.26 1.37
N GLU A 278 -12.16 -8.67 2.04
CA GLU A 278 -12.40 -8.82 3.47
C GLU A 278 -13.69 -9.63 3.66
N LEU A 279 -13.65 -10.58 4.59
CA LEU A 279 -14.81 -11.35 5.04
C LEU A 279 -15.15 -10.93 6.46
N TYR A 280 -16.33 -10.39 6.66
CA TYR A 280 -16.83 -9.93 7.94
C TYR A 280 -17.59 -11.04 8.65
N HIS A 281 -17.04 -11.54 9.75
CA HIS A 281 -17.71 -12.52 10.64
C HIS A 281 -18.66 -11.79 11.60
N SER A 282 -18.26 -10.61 12.07
CA SER A 282 -19.10 -9.67 12.79
C SER A 282 -18.56 -8.24 12.64
N TYR A 283 -19.41 -7.25 12.72
CA TYR A 283 -19.01 -5.85 12.78
C TYR A 283 -20.09 -5.00 13.40
N ASN A 284 -19.72 -4.19 14.39
CA ASN A 284 -20.59 -3.21 15.00
C ASN A 284 -20.19 -1.79 14.52
N PRO A 285 -21.03 -1.13 13.71
CA PRO A 285 -20.69 0.18 13.14
C PRO A 285 -20.66 1.32 14.18
N GLU A 286 -21.31 1.15 15.34
CA GLU A 286 -21.32 2.18 16.40
C GLU A 286 -20.01 2.19 17.19
N THR A 287 -19.42 1.02 17.41
CA THR A 287 -18.16 0.87 18.17
C THR A 287 -16.95 0.71 17.25
N GLU A 288 -17.16 0.54 15.94
CA GLU A 288 -16.15 0.20 14.94
C GLU A 288 -15.36 -1.08 15.28
N VAL A 289 -15.95 -1.98 16.10
CA VAL A 289 -15.35 -3.26 16.48
C VAL A 289 -15.94 -4.38 15.64
N GLY A 290 -15.08 -5.26 15.14
CA GLY A 290 -15.49 -6.38 14.32
C GLY A 290 -14.45 -7.49 14.27
N ASP A 291 -14.90 -8.67 13.87
CA ASP A 291 -14.06 -9.84 13.57
C ASP A 291 -14.00 -9.98 12.05
N VAL A 292 -12.82 -9.78 11.47
CA VAL A 292 -12.64 -9.67 10.02
C VAL A 292 -11.48 -10.54 9.56
N SER A 293 -11.68 -11.26 8.47
CA SER A 293 -10.62 -11.97 7.76
C SER A 293 -10.23 -11.22 6.49
N PHE A 294 -8.93 -11.03 6.30
CA PHE A 294 -8.32 -10.41 5.13
C PHE A 294 -7.77 -11.49 4.22
N TYR A 295 -8.09 -11.42 2.93
CA TYR A 295 -7.73 -12.42 1.94
C TYR A 295 -6.97 -11.83 0.76
N THR A 296 -5.82 -12.39 0.42
CA THR A 296 -5.12 -12.14 -0.84
C THR A 296 -4.95 -13.43 -1.63
N ALA A 297 -5.23 -13.38 -2.93
CA ALA A 297 -5.12 -14.55 -3.79
C ALA A 297 -3.65 -14.95 -4.00
N VAL A 298 -3.37 -16.25 -3.89
CA VAL A 298 -2.04 -16.81 -4.08
C VAL A 298 -2.12 -18.07 -4.94
N LYS A 299 -1.02 -18.37 -5.65
CA LYS A 299 -0.86 -19.63 -6.36
C LYS A 299 -0.40 -20.68 -5.33
N VAL A 300 -1.23 -21.66 -5.10
CA VAL A 300 -0.95 -22.82 -4.22
C VAL A 300 -0.51 -24.00 -5.07
#